data_4bdf5ac7afdfb14ff38bbad768a4bb76
#
_entry.id   4bdf5ac7afdfb14ff38bbad768a4bb76
#
_cell.length_a   1.000
_cell.length_b   1.000
_cell.length_c   1.000
_cell.angle_alpha   90.00
_cell.angle_beta   90.00
_cell.angle_gamma   90.00
#
_symmetry.space_group_name_H-M   'P 1'
#
loop_
_entity.id
_entity.type
_entity.pdbx_description
1 polymer ?
#
loop_
_entity_poly.entity_id
_entity_poly.type
_entity_poly.pdbx_seq_one_letter_code
_entity_poly.pdbx_strand_id
1 'polypeptide(L)'
;MSQVWEYIKIALMNIRSNKGRSVLTMLGIIIGISSVIMIISVGNGIKSEVNGELNDMAGGQVAIYTDMQQNQEEQVFFSEEDFDAIQEKVAHVKSVTPVYNVYGSTSTRKGSFDIMLSCGTAGLKDYSKDPIIKGHFFTENDYYGAKKVCVIPESTARTLFGTTDVVGMTLNLDIDGISQEFEVIGIRQDSSAALINMTSGGMQSMEIPLSTLETFGYYVSDFSDFYIIGESNEYTSKIAKDSVSLLEKRHNVRGKGIILVQSFNDALAQVNSVLNYITIFVVLVAAISLLVGGIGVMNIMLVSVTERTREIGIRKALGARTGSVLLQF
;
A
#
# COMPACT_ATOMS: atom_id res chain seq x y z
N MET A 1 -16.88 45.72 30.99
CA MET A 1 -16.34 45.51 29.62
C MET A 1 -15.20 46.47 29.27
N SER A 2 -15.10 47.65 29.87
CA SER A 2 -14.03 48.63 29.58
C SER A 2 -12.62 48.23 30.02
N GLN A 3 -12.50 47.61 31.18
CA GLN A 3 -11.18 47.20 31.73
C GLN A 3 -10.45 46.12 30.91
N VAL A 4 -11.20 45.12 30.40
CA VAL A 4 -10.61 44.05 29.56
C VAL A 4 -10.10 44.64 28.22
N TRP A 5 -10.83 45.61 27.66
CA TRP A 5 -10.42 46.30 26.44
C TRP A 5 -9.16 47.12 26.63
N GLU A 6 -9.01 47.80 27.78
CA GLU A 6 -7.77 48.50 28.14
C GLU A 6 -6.57 47.58 28.29
N TYR A 7 -6.74 46.41 28.94
CA TYR A 7 -5.69 45.43 29.03
C TYR A 7 -5.26 44.88 27.67
N ILE A 8 -6.21 44.60 26.77
CA ILE A 8 -5.90 44.20 25.37
C ILE A 8 -5.13 45.30 24.63
N LYS A 9 -5.52 46.57 24.80
CA LYS A 9 -4.81 47.71 24.19
C LYS A 9 -3.38 47.86 24.70
N ILE A 10 -3.17 47.69 26.00
CA ILE A 10 -1.87 47.74 26.61
C ILE A 10 -0.99 46.56 26.16
N ALA A 11 -1.55 45.37 26.06
CA ALA A 11 -0.86 44.17 25.56
C ALA A 11 -0.42 44.35 24.09
N LEU A 12 -1.29 44.91 23.23
CA LEU A 12 -0.99 45.20 21.85
C LEU A 12 0.09 46.29 21.72
N MET A 13 0.11 47.32 22.60
CA MET A 13 1.15 48.31 22.64
C MET A 13 2.51 47.69 23.08
N ASN A 14 2.52 46.77 24.04
CA ASN A 14 3.72 46.07 24.47
C ASN A 14 4.31 45.19 23.36
N ILE A 15 3.48 44.48 22.59
CA ILE A 15 3.88 43.72 21.38
C ILE A 15 4.50 44.67 20.36
N ARG A 16 3.92 45.86 20.17
CA ARG A 16 4.36 46.84 19.18
C ARG A 16 5.66 47.57 19.59
N SER A 17 5.95 47.69 20.90
CA SER A 17 7.21 48.27 21.42
C SER A 17 8.40 47.32 21.28
N ASN A 18 8.17 45.96 21.28
CA ASN A 18 9.22 44.94 21.16
C ASN A 18 8.98 44.02 19.94
N LYS A 19 8.77 44.61 18.75
CA LYS A 19 8.35 43.92 17.54
C LYS A 19 9.22 42.72 17.16
N GLY A 20 10.56 42.88 17.20
CA GLY A 20 11.48 41.81 16.81
C GLY A 20 11.34 40.55 17.69
N ARG A 21 11.28 40.77 19.03
CA ARG A 21 11.13 39.68 20.00
C ARG A 21 9.78 39.00 19.89
N SER A 22 8.71 39.78 19.82
CA SER A 22 7.34 39.26 19.71
C SER A 22 7.10 38.48 18.39
N VAL A 23 7.64 38.98 17.29
CA VAL A 23 7.55 38.29 15.99
C VAL A 23 8.33 36.96 16.03
N LEU A 24 9.54 36.97 16.59
CA LEU A 24 10.39 35.77 16.64
C LEU A 24 9.73 34.66 17.48
N THR A 25 9.11 35.02 18.62
CA THR A 25 8.42 34.06 19.49
C THR A 25 7.13 33.52 18.87
N MET A 26 6.32 34.40 18.28
CA MET A 26 5.13 33.98 17.58
C MET A 26 5.47 33.09 16.38
N LEU A 27 6.52 33.41 15.64
CA LEU A 27 7.00 32.61 14.50
C LEU A 27 7.40 31.20 14.94
N GLY A 28 8.15 31.08 16.06
CA GLY A 28 8.53 29.77 16.60
C GLY A 28 7.34 28.90 16.97
N ILE A 29 6.33 29.47 17.61
CA ILE A 29 5.10 28.75 17.98
C ILE A 29 4.28 28.37 16.74
N ILE A 30 4.10 29.33 15.81
CA ILE A 30 3.34 29.09 14.57
C ILE A 30 3.99 28.00 13.74
N ILE A 31 5.31 28.07 13.53
CA ILE A 31 6.03 27.04 12.78
C ILE A 31 5.91 25.68 13.49
N GLY A 32 6.11 25.64 14.82
CA GLY A 32 5.98 24.40 15.58
C GLY A 32 4.61 23.74 15.44
N ILE A 33 3.53 24.50 15.68
CA ILE A 33 2.17 23.98 15.60
C ILE A 33 1.80 23.60 14.16
N SER A 34 2.12 24.48 13.19
CA SER A 34 1.82 24.21 11.77
C SER A 34 2.54 22.97 11.25
N SER A 35 3.80 22.77 11.69
CA SER A 35 4.55 21.55 11.33
C SER A 35 3.88 20.29 11.86
N VAL A 36 3.44 20.30 13.13
CA VAL A 36 2.75 19.14 13.74
C VAL A 36 1.46 18.83 12.96
N ILE A 37 0.65 19.85 12.70
CA ILE A 37 -0.62 19.67 11.97
C ILE A 37 -0.37 19.14 10.56
N MET A 38 0.60 19.72 9.85
CA MET A 38 0.96 19.31 8.49
C MET A 38 1.42 17.85 8.47
N ILE A 39 2.29 17.45 9.37
CA ILE A 39 2.83 16.08 9.46
C ILE A 39 1.73 15.07 9.73
N ILE A 40 0.84 15.34 10.70
CA ILE A 40 -0.27 14.44 11.02
C ILE A 40 -1.24 14.34 9.83
N SER A 41 -1.54 15.46 9.18
CA SER A 41 -2.45 15.49 8.03
C SER A 41 -1.88 14.73 6.83
N VAL A 42 -0.61 14.94 6.51
CA VAL A 42 0.09 14.22 5.44
C VAL A 42 0.21 12.72 5.77
N GLY A 43 0.58 12.39 7.00
CA GLY A 43 0.68 11.00 7.45
C GLY A 43 -0.66 10.24 7.34
N ASN A 44 -1.76 10.86 7.75
CA ASN A 44 -3.09 10.27 7.60
C ASN A 44 -3.53 10.20 6.14
N GLY A 45 -3.17 11.19 5.31
CA GLY A 45 -3.43 11.17 3.88
C GLY A 45 -2.72 10.02 3.18
N ILE A 46 -1.42 9.86 3.42
CA ILE A 46 -0.62 8.73 2.88
C ILE A 46 -1.21 7.39 3.32
N LYS A 47 -1.56 7.27 4.61
CA LYS A 47 -2.16 6.03 5.15
C LYS A 47 -3.49 5.70 4.47
N SER A 48 -4.35 6.69 4.25
CA SER A 48 -5.64 6.51 3.57
C SER A 48 -5.45 6.11 2.11
N GLU A 49 -4.54 6.75 1.41
CA GLU A 49 -4.23 6.46 0.00
C GLU A 49 -3.64 5.07 -0.17
N VAL A 50 -2.60 4.74 0.61
CA VAL A 50 -1.97 3.41 0.57
C VAL A 50 -2.98 2.31 0.90
N ASN A 51 -3.81 2.49 1.92
CA ASN A 51 -4.84 1.50 2.26
C ASN A 51 -5.92 1.39 1.17
N GLY A 52 -6.30 2.48 0.54
CA GLY A 52 -7.23 2.49 -0.58
C GLY A 52 -6.67 1.71 -1.76
N GLU A 53 -5.50 2.10 -2.25
CA GLU A 53 -4.82 1.42 -3.37
C GLU A 53 -4.60 -0.07 -3.10
N LEU A 54 -4.10 -0.42 -1.91
CA LEU A 54 -3.84 -1.80 -1.56
C LEU A 54 -5.13 -2.63 -1.45
N ASN A 55 -6.22 -2.08 -0.91
CA ASN A 55 -7.52 -2.77 -0.88
C ASN A 55 -8.10 -2.96 -2.29
N ASP A 56 -7.89 -1.99 -3.16
CA ASP A 56 -8.33 -2.08 -4.55
C ASP A 56 -7.54 -3.13 -5.33
N MET A 57 -6.26 -3.31 -5.02
CA MET A 57 -5.41 -4.32 -5.66
C MET A 57 -5.71 -5.74 -5.22
N ALA A 58 -5.78 -5.99 -3.94
CA ALA A 58 -5.72 -7.35 -3.39
C ALA A 58 -6.72 -7.63 -2.26
N GLY A 59 -7.69 -6.74 -2.03
CA GLY A 59 -8.72 -6.98 -1.02
C GLY A 59 -9.53 -8.25 -1.32
N GLY A 60 -9.66 -9.13 -0.33
CA GLY A 60 -10.31 -10.44 -0.50
C GLY A 60 -9.36 -11.57 -0.85
N GLN A 61 -8.06 -11.31 -1.06
CA GLN A 61 -7.07 -12.34 -1.37
C GLN A 61 -6.50 -13.01 -0.12
N VAL A 62 -6.27 -14.30 -0.23
CA VAL A 62 -5.59 -15.14 0.75
C VAL A 62 -4.50 -15.90 0.02
N ALA A 63 -3.25 -15.65 0.36
CA ALA A 63 -2.12 -16.45 -0.12
C ALA A 63 -1.94 -17.67 0.79
N ILE A 64 -1.84 -18.84 0.20
CA ILE A 64 -1.47 -20.08 0.88
C ILE A 64 -0.11 -20.52 0.34
N TYR A 65 0.79 -20.87 1.23
CA TYR A 65 2.14 -21.30 0.87
C TYR A 65 2.69 -22.32 1.85
N THR A 66 3.73 -23.03 1.43
CA THR A 66 4.45 -23.99 2.27
C THR A 66 5.78 -23.43 2.71
N ASP A 67 6.16 -23.64 3.99
CA ASP A 67 7.46 -23.23 4.49
C ASP A 67 8.52 -24.29 4.11
N MET A 68 9.19 -24.07 2.99
CA MET A 68 10.25 -24.95 2.51
C MET A 68 11.53 -24.90 3.36
N GLN A 69 11.70 -23.87 4.22
CA GLN A 69 12.94 -23.72 4.99
C GLN A 69 12.91 -24.46 6.32
N GLN A 70 11.74 -24.61 6.93
CA GLN A 70 11.60 -25.26 8.23
C GLN A 70 11.45 -26.78 8.16
N ASN A 71 11.00 -27.35 7.04
CA ASN A 71 10.66 -28.76 6.92
C ASN A 71 11.30 -29.43 5.70
N GLN A 72 12.62 -29.65 5.76
CA GLN A 72 13.34 -30.36 4.69
C GLN A 72 12.94 -31.84 4.55
N GLU A 73 12.30 -32.42 5.55
CA GLU A 73 11.93 -33.86 5.55
C GLU A 73 10.51 -34.12 5.01
N GLU A 74 9.60 -33.14 5.03
CA GLU A 74 8.21 -33.25 4.52
C GLU A 74 7.88 -32.07 3.63
N GLN A 75 8.28 -32.12 2.38
CA GLN A 75 7.88 -31.11 1.39
C GLN A 75 6.43 -31.37 0.93
N VAL A 76 5.57 -30.40 1.12
CA VAL A 76 4.20 -30.41 0.61
C VAL A 76 4.14 -29.47 -0.58
N PHE A 77 3.68 -30.00 -1.71
CA PHE A 77 3.33 -29.22 -2.89
C PHE A 77 1.83 -29.32 -3.12
N PHE A 78 1.27 -28.26 -3.62
CA PHE A 78 -0.14 -28.20 -4.00
C PHE A 78 -0.32 -28.60 -5.46
N SER A 79 -1.48 -29.11 -5.79
CA SER A 79 -1.87 -29.48 -7.16
C SER A 79 -3.16 -28.79 -7.58
N GLU A 80 -3.52 -28.87 -8.85
CA GLU A 80 -4.81 -28.37 -9.35
C GLU A 80 -6.00 -29.03 -8.64
N GLU A 81 -5.88 -30.31 -8.23
CA GLU A 81 -6.90 -30.99 -7.44
C GLU A 81 -7.16 -30.36 -6.07
N ASP A 82 -6.16 -29.68 -5.51
CA ASP A 82 -6.30 -28.92 -4.27
C ASP A 82 -7.07 -27.63 -4.52
N PHE A 83 -6.84 -26.99 -5.67
CA PHE A 83 -7.57 -25.78 -6.08
C PHE A 83 -9.05 -26.10 -6.28
N ASP A 84 -9.35 -27.17 -7.00
CA ASP A 84 -10.72 -27.66 -7.20
C ASP A 84 -11.40 -27.99 -5.88
N ALA A 85 -10.70 -28.71 -5.00
CA ALA A 85 -11.23 -29.07 -3.69
C ALA A 85 -11.54 -27.85 -2.81
N ILE A 86 -10.76 -26.77 -2.90
CA ILE A 86 -11.02 -25.52 -2.20
C ILE A 86 -12.23 -24.83 -2.81
N GLN A 87 -12.28 -24.72 -4.13
CA GLN A 87 -13.38 -24.05 -4.83
C GLN A 87 -14.73 -24.75 -4.61
N GLU A 88 -14.74 -26.07 -4.48
CA GLU A 88 -15.97 -26.85 -4.21
C GLU A 88 -16.41 -26.82 -2.74
N LYS A 89 -15.45 -26.85 -1.78
CA LYS A 89 -15.76 -27.15 -0.37
C LYS A 89 -15.65 -25.95 0.56
N VAL A 90 -14.98 -24.89 0.16
CA VAL A 90 -14.83 -23.69 0.96
C VAL A 90 -15.84 -22.63 0.50
N ALA A 91 -16.68 -22.19 1.42
CA ALA A 91 -17.71 -21.18 1.11
C ALA A 91 -17.10 -19.81 0.84
N HIS A 92 -17.73 -19.02 -0.03
CA HIS A 92 -17.34 -17.65 -0.38
C HIS A 92 -16.03 -17.53 -1.16
N VAL A 93 -15.55 -18.62 -1.73
CA VAL A 93 -14.43 -18.61 -2.67
C VAL A 93 -14.98 -18.27 -4.06
N LYS A 94 -14.40 -17.25 -4.68
CA LYS A 94 -14.71 -16.82 -6.05
C LYS A 94 -13.85 -17.55 -7.07
N SER A 95 -12.54 -17.61 -6.82
CA SER A 95 -11.58 -18.33 -7.67
C SER A 95 -10.34 -18.72 -6.89
N VAL A 96 -9.60 -19.68 -7.43
CA VAL A 96 -8.30 -20.14 -6.92
C VAL A 96 -7.33 -20.15 -8.10
N THR A 97 -6.14 -19.60 -7.92
CA THR A 97 -5.13 -19.55 -8.98
C THR A 97 -3.71 -19.49 -8.40
N PRO A 98 -2.76 -20.25 -8.94
CA PRO A 98 -1.35 -19.92 -8.77
C PRO A 98 -1.03 -18.65 -9.56
N VAL A 99 -0.01 -17.93 -9.15
CA VAL A 99 0.53 -16.79 -9.90
C VAL A 99 2.02 -17.04 -10.10
N TYR A 100 2.35 -17.57 -11.27
CA TYR A 100 3.72 -17.88 -11.62
C TYR A 100 4.28 -16.78 -12.52
N ASN A 101 5.34 -16.10 -12.08
CA ASN A 101 5.93 -15.00 -12.82
C ASN A 101 7.14 -15.49 -13.63
N VAL A 102 7.12 -15.24 -14.93
CA VAL A 102 8.20 -15.55 -15.86
C VAL A 102 8.62 -14.28 -16.57
N TYR A 103 9.90 -14.18 -16.86
CA TYR A 103 10.45 -13.07 -17.64
C TYR A 103 10.76 -13.51 -19.05
N GLY A 104 10.37 -12.68 -19.99
CA GLY A 104 10.61 -12.91 -21.42
C GLY A 104 10.80 -11.60 -22.17
N SER A 105 10.81 -11.69 -23.48
CA SER A 105 10.87 -10.52 -24.33
C SER A 105 9.93 -10.65 -25.53
N THR A 106 9.58 -9.52 -26.12
CA THR A 106 8.86 -9.45 -27.39
C THR A 106 9.51 -8.44 -28.30
N SER A 107 9.48 -8.72 -29.60
CA SER A 107 9.98 -7.80 -30.63
C SER A 107 8.81 -7.35 -31.50
N THR A 108 8.64 -6.04 -31.60
CA THR A 108 7.64 -5.41 -32.46
C THR A 108 8.31 -4.46 -33.45
N ARG A 109 7.53 -3.85 -34.34
CA ARG A 109 8.04 -2.81 -35.23
C ARG A 109 8.63 -1.58 -34.52
N LYS A 110 8.31 -1.43 -33.21
CA LYS A 110 8.81 -0.33 -32.38
C LYS A 110 10.11 -0.65 -31.64
N GLY A 111 10.52 -1.90 -31.61
CA GLY A 111 11.72 -2.36 -30.93
C GLY A 111 11.50 -3.65 -30.14
N SER A 112 12.49 -4.02 -29.33
CA SER A 112 12.42 -5.13 -28.39
C SER A 112 12.08 -4.60 -27.01
N PHE A 113 11.24 -5.33 -26.29
CA PHE A 113 10.74 -4.96 -24.98
C PHE A 113 10.82 -6.17 -24.04
N ASP A 114 11.26 -5.91 -22.81
CA ASP A 114 11.21 -6.90 -21.75
C ASP A 114 9.79 -7.01 -21.20
N ILE A 115 9.34 -8.24 -20.97
CA ILE A 115 7.99 -8.55 -20.52
C ILE A 115 8.05 -9.38 -19.25
N MET A 116 7.25 -8.99 -18.28
CA MET A 116 6.91 -9.79 -17.11
C MET A 116 5.59 -10.50 -17.39
N LEU A 117 5.63 -11.80 -17.41
CA LEU A 117 4.48 -12.67 -17.62
C LEU A 117 3.91 -13.09 -16.28
N SER A 118 2.63 -12.87 -16.06
CA SER A 118 1.87 -13.46 -14.96
C SER A 118 1.06 -14.64 -15.50
N CYS A 119 1.44 -15.84 -15.09
CA CYS A 119 0.86 -17.09 -15.58
C CYS A 119 -0.02 -17.70 -14.48
N GLY A 120 -1.24 -18.11 -14.83
CA GLY A 120 -2.19 -18.70 -13.88
C GLY A 120 -3.30 -19.47 -14.55
N THR A 121 -4.24 -19.96 -13.75
CA THR A 121 -5.51 -20.54 -14.24
C THR A 121 -6.47 -19.42 -14.70
N ALA A 122 -7.66 -19.76 -15.19
CA ALA A 122 -8.67 -18.75 -15.50
C ALA A 122 -9.06 -17.87 -14.29
N GLY A 123 -8.82 -18.36 -13.07
CA GLY A 123 -8.99 -17.60 -11.83
C GLY A 123 -8.07 -16.37 -11.69
N LEU A 124 -7.00 -16.29 -12.49
CA LEU A 124 -6.12 -15.10 -12.54
C LEU A 124 -6.89 -13.83 -12.94
N LYS A 125 -8.03 -13.98 -13.63
CA LYS A 125 -8.92 -12.85 -13.91
C LYS A 125 -9.32 -12.07 -12.66
N ASP A 126 -9.56 -12.77 -11.57
CA ASP A 126 -10.06 -12.20 -10.32
C ASP A 126 -8.92 -11.78 -9.38
N TYR A 127 -7.69 -12.20 -9.66
CA TYR A 127 -6.50 -11.82 -8.92
C TYR A 127 -6.20 -10.33 -9.07
N SER A 128 -6.25 -9.80 -10.28
CA SER A 128 -6.26 -8.35 -10.50
C SER A 128 -7.70 -7.85 -10.54
N LYS A 129 -8.02 -6.83 -9.76
CA LYS A 129 -9.35 -6.22 -9.75
C LYS A 129 -9.61 -5.29 -10.92
N ASP A 130 -8.57 -4.97 -11.70
CA ASP A 130 -8.69 -4.09 -12.85
C ASP A 130 -9.57 -4.74 -13.94
N PRO A 131 -10.60 -4.04 -14.45
CA PRO A 131 -11.55 -4.63 -15.39
C PRO A 131 -10.93 -4.87 -16.77
N ILE A 132 -11.47 -5.85 -17.49
CA ILE A 132 -11.20 -6.01 -18.92
C ILE A 132 -12.03 -4.96 -19.66
N ILE A 133 -11.35 -4.06 -20.36
CA ILE A 133 -11.97 -2.92 -21.09
C ILE A 133 -12.27 -3.23 -22.54
N LYS A 134 -11.56 -4.19 -23.15
CA LYS A 134 -11.79 -4.68 -24.51
C LYS A 134 -11.54 -6.18 -24.59
N GLY A 135 -12.31 -6.89 -25.40
CA GLY A 135 -12.17 -8.33 -25.56
C GLY A 135 -12.65 -9.10 -24.33
N HIS A 136 -11.99 -10.19 -24.01
CA HIS A 136 -12.30 -11.05 -22.86
C HIS A 136 -11.04 -11.62 -22.23
N PHE A 137 -11.18 -12.18 -21.03
CA PHE A 137 -10.12 -12.94 -20.38
C PHE A 137 -10.12 -14.39 -20.87
N PHE A 138 -8.99 -15.09 -20.76
CA PHE A 138 -8.94 -16.51 -21.11
C PHE A 138 -9.81 -17.34 -20.15
N THR A 139 -10.37 -18.40 -20.70
CA THR A 139 -11.31 -19.30 -20.03
C THR A 139 -10.62 -20.58 -19.59
N GLU A 140 -11.31 -21.41 -18.79
CA GLU A 140 -10.84 -22.76 -18.44
C GLU A 140 -10.56 -23.61 -19.71
N ASN A 141 -11.36 -23.48 -20.74
CA ASN A 141 -11.12 -24.18 -22.02
C ASN A 141 -9.82 -23.70 -22.71
N ASP A 142 -9.47 -22.44 -22.58
CA ASP A 142 -8.22 -21.91 -23.10
C ASP A 142 -7.04 -22.39 -22.28
N TYR A 143 -7.24 -22.49 -20.96
CA TYR A 143 -6.26 -23.03 -20.03
C TYR A 143 -5.96 -24.51 -20.31
N TYR A 144 -6.97 -25.39 -20.26
CA TYR A 144 -6.80 -26.83 -20.51
C TYR A 144 -6.37 -27.15 -21.95
N GLY A 145 -6.72 -26.28 -22.91
CA GLY A 145 -6.29 -26.39 -24.31
C GLY A 145 -4.88 -25.84 -24.56
N ALA A 146 -4.20 -25.32 -23.55
CA ALA A 146 -2.90 -24.65 -23.68
C ALA A 146 -2.88 -23.64 -24.85
N LYS A 147 -3.98 -22.88 -25.00
CA LYS A 147 -4.09 -21.91 -26.08
C LYS A 147 -3.16 -20.74 -25.87
N LYS A 148 -2.41 -20.40 -26.91
CA LYS A 148 -1.46 -19.29 -26.92
C LYS A 148 -2.20 -17.95 -27.07
N VAL A 149 -2.86 -17.57 -25.99
CA VAL A 149 -3.61 -16.31 -25.87
C VAL A 149 -3.08 -15.48 -24.73
N CYS A 150 -3.21 -14.16 -24.85
CA CYS A 150 -2.76 -13.25 -23.80
C CYS A 150 -3.72 -12.10 -23.58
N VAL A 151 -3.68 -11.59 -22.36
CA VAL A 151 -4.33 -10.34 -21.94
C VAL A 151 -3.23 -9.35 -21.55
N ILE A 152 -3.32 -8.12 -22.02
CA ILE A 152 -2.32 -7.08 -21.77
C ILE A 152 -2.97 -5.82 -21.19
N PRO A 153 -2.25 -5.06 -20.36
CA PRO A 153 -2.69 -3.73 -19.94
C PRO A 153 -2.77 -2.73 -21.10
N GLU A 154 -3.57 -1.69 -20.92
CA GLU A 154 -3.73 -0.63 -21.92
C GLU A 154 -2.39 0.05 -22.27
N SER A 155 -1.57 0.33 -21.26
CA SER A 155 -0.22 0.91 -21.42
C SER A 155 0.70 0.03 -22.24
N THR A 156 0.68 -1.30 -21.98
CA THR A 156 1.44 -2.28 -22.75
C THR A 156 0.98 -2.30 -24.22
N ALA A 157 -0.34 -2.28 -24.47
CA ALA A 157 -0.87 -2.19 -25.83
C ALA A 157 -0.38 -0.93 -26.57
N ARG A 158 -0.41 0.22 -25.92
CA ARG A 158 0.11 1.49 -26.48
C ARG A 158 1.62 1.44 -26.74
N THR A 159 2.37 0.83 -25.83
CA THR A 159 3.83 0.72 -25.94
C THR A 159 4.21 -0.19 -27.11
N LEU A 160 3.65 -1.39 -27.16
CA LEU A 160 4.02 -2.41 -28.15
C LEU A 160 3.47 -2.11 -29.56
N PHE A 161 2.22 -1.66 -29.65
CA PHE A 161 1.51 -1.51 -30.92
C PHE A 161 1.24 -0.05 -31.32
N GLY A 162 1.24 0.89 -30.36
CA GLY A 162 0.89 2.29 -30.58
C GLY A 162 -0.58 2.60 -30.54
N THR A 163 -1.42 1.61 -30.30
CA THR A 163 -2.87 1.71 -30.23
C THR A 163 -3.41 0.77 -29.16
N THR A 164 -4.64 1.00 -28.72
CA THR A 164 -5.38 0.08 -27.85
C THR A 164 -6.38 -0.80 -28.62
N ASP A 165 -6.36 -0.75 -29.95
CA ASP A 165 -7.19 -1.59 -30.81
C ASP A 165 -6.36 -2.75 -31.34
N VAL A 166 -6.03 -3.69 -30.44
CA VAL A 166 -5.08 -4.79 -30.69
C VAL A 166 -5.68 -6.17 -30.44
N VAL A 167 -6.95 -6.25 -30.05
CA VAL A 167 -7.64 -7.55 -29.88
C VAL A 167 -7.67 -8.28 -31.23
N GLY A 168 -7.22 -9.55 -31.25
CA GLY A 168 -7.03 -10.36 -32.44
C GLY A 168 -5.68 -10.16 -33.15
N MET A 169 -4.81 -9.25 -32.66
CA MET A 169 -3.43 -9.15 -33.16
C MET A 169 -2.55 -10.20 -32.48
N THR A 170 -1.49 -10.60 -33.18
CA THR A 170 -0.51 -11.54 -32.65
C THR A 170 0.81 -10.85 -32.32
N LEU A 171 1.54 -11.42 -31.36
CA LEU A 171 2.90 -11.03 -31.02
C LEU A 171 3.75 -12.28 -30.74
N ASN A 172 5.03 -12.19 -31.02
CA ASN A 172 5.99 -13.24 -30.70
C ASN A 172 6.54 -12.99 -29.31
N LEU A 173 6.38 -13.98 -28.44
CA LEU A 173 6.91 -14.00 -27.08
C LEU A 173 8.10 -14.95 -27.04
N ASP A 174 9.25 -14.45 -26.61
CA ASP A 174 10.46 -15.23 -26.41
C ASP A 174 10.73 -15.42 -24.92
N ILE A 175 10.91 -16.69 -24.54
CA ILE A 175 11.34 -17.09 -23.19
C ILE A 175 12.50 -18.06 -23.37
N ASP A 176 13.66 -17.71 -22.82
CA ASP A 176 14.90 -18.51 -22.87
C ASP A 176 15.30 -18.93 -24.30
N GLY A 177 15.04 -18.10 -25.30
CA GLY A 177 15.37 -18.35 -26.70
C GLY A 177 14.35 -19.24 -27.42
N ILE A 178 13.25 -19.61 -26.80
CA ILE A 178 12.11 -20.27 -27.46
C ILE A 178 11.07 -19.22 -27.76
N SER A 179 10.75 -19.02 -29.04
CA SER A 179 9.78 -18.03 -29.47
C SER A 179 8.45 -18.70 -29.85
N GLN A 180 7.36 -18.14 -29.32
CA GLN A 180 5.99 -18.61 -29.58
C GLN A 180 5.09 -17.43 -29.94
N GLU A 181 4.15 -17.65 -30.85
CA GLU A 181 3.17 -16.64 -31.25
C GLU A 181 1.94 -16.69 -30.35
N PHE A 182 1.56 -15.54 -29.76
CA PHE A 182 0.39 -15.37 -28.91
C PHE A 182 -0.59 -14.38 -29.53
N GLU A 183 -1.88 -14.67 -29.40
CA GLU A 183 -2.97 -13.79 -29.81
C GLU A 183 -3.42 -12.94 -28.61
N VAL A 184 -3.54 -11.64 -28.80
CA VAL A 184 -4.12 -10.72 -27.82
C VAL A 184 -5.63 -10.85 -27.86
N ILE A 185 -6.23 -11.43 -26.82
CA ILE A 185 -7.68 -11.64 -26.71
C ILE A 185 -8.38 -10.62 -25.82
N GLY A 186 -7.63 -9.88 -25.02
CA GLY A 186 -8.20 -8.89 -24.13
C GLY A 186 -7.24 -7.80 -23.73
N ILE A 187 -7.82 -6.66 -23.38
CA ILE A 187 -7.11 -5.52 -22.80
C ILE A 187 -7.69 -5.26 -21.43
N ARG A 188 -6.80 -5.22 -20.45
CA ARG A 188 -7.10 -4.85 -19.07
C ARG A 188 -6.85 -3.36 -18.88
N GLN A 189 -7.67 -2.70 -18.07
CA GLN A 189 -7.39 -1.34 -17.60
C GLN A 189 -6.04 -1.32 -16.87
N ASP A 190 -5.29 -0.24 -17.05
CA ASP A 190 -4.05 -0.07 -16.28
C ASP A 190 -4.36 0.02 -14.80
N SER A 191 -3.56 -0.67 -13.99
CA SER A 191 -3.67 -0.51 -12.55
C SER A 191 -3.38 0.93 -12.15
N SER A 192 -4.28 1.52 -11.38
CA SER A 192 -4.08 2.85 -10.80
C SER A 192 -3.03 2.86 -9.69
N ALA A 193 -2.57 1.69 -9.24
CA ALA A 193 -1.61 1.56 -8.16
C ALA A 193 -0.23 2.09 -8.57
N ALA A 194 0.09 3.29 -8.09
CA ALA A 194 1.40 3.93 -8.30
C ALA A 194 2.58 3.02 -7.89
N LEU A 195 2.37 2.16 -6.89
CA LEU A 195 3.36 1.19 -6.39
C LEU A 195 3.77 0.15 -7.45
N ILE A 196 2.82 -0.39 -8.21
CA ILE A 196 3.11 -1.36 -9.28
C ILE A 196 3.94 -0.70 -10.39
N ASN A 197 3.55 0.50 -10.80
CA ASN A 197 4.27 1.24 -11.83
C ASN A 197 5.71 1.60 -11.42
N MET A 198 5.97 1.80 -10.12
CA MET A 198 7.31 2.07 -9.60
C MET A 198 8.19 0.81 -9.53
N THR A 199 7.59 -0.36 -9.29
CA THR A 199 8.34 -1.62 -9.12
C THR A 199 8.58 -2.35 -10.44
N SER A 200 7.79 -2.10 -11.48
CA SER A 200 7.92 -2.76 -12.80
C SER A 200 9.18 -2.39 -13.58
N GLY A 201 9.93 -1.37 -13.15
CA GLY A 201 11.21 -1.00 -13.80
C GLY A 201 11.10 -0.66 -15.29
N GLY A 202 9.91 -0.34 -15.80
CA GLY A 202 9.65 -0.10 -17.22
C GLY A 202 9.38 -1.36 -18.04
N MET A 203 9.36 -2.55 -17.42
CA MET A 203 8.93 -3.79 -18.08
C MET A 203 7.46 -3.73 -18.46
N GLN A 204 7.14 -4.34 -19.58
CA GLN A 204 5.74 -4.53 -19.99
C GLN A 204 5.16 -5.75 -19.29
N SER A 205 3.89 -5.72 -18.91
CA SER A 205 3.21 -6.85 -18.27
C SER A 205 2.25 -7.54 -19.23
N MET A 206 2.07 -8.86 -19.03
CA MET A 206 1.19 -9.68 -19.84
C MET A 206 0.68 -10.86 -18.99
N GLU A 207 -0.58 -11.23 -19.16
CA GLU A 207 -1.21 -12.38 -18.51
C GLU A 207 -1.43 -13.48 -19.53
N ILE A 208 -0.99 -14.71 -19.21
CA ILE A 208 -1.16 -15.88 -20.08
C ILE A 208 -1.64 -17.09 -19.27
N PRO A 209 -2.29 -18.10 -19.89
CA PRO A 209 -2.57 -19.37 -19.23
C PRO A 209 -1.27 -20.07 -18.83
N LEU A 210 -1.19 -20.54 -17.58
CA LEU A 210 0.01 -21.22 -17.07
C LEU A 210 0.38 -22.47 -17.90
N SER A 211 -0.62 -23.20 -18.38
CA SER A 211 -0.44 -24.38 -19.23
C SER A 211 0.32 -24.08 -20.53
N THR A 212 0.33 -22.84 -21.01
CA THR A 212 1.08 -22.47 -22.20
C THR A 212 2.60 -22.47 -21.97
N LEU A 213 3.07 -22.46 -20.72
CA LEU A 213 4.49 -22.53 -20.38
C LEU A 213 5.13 -23.86 -20.82
N GLU A 214 4.34 -24.92 -20.95
CA GLU A 214 4.82 -26.21 -21.49
C GLU A 214 5.39 -26.04 -22.91
N THR A 215 4.85 -25.10 -23.70
CA THR A 215 5.36 -24.84 -25.05
C THR A 215 6.73 -24.18 -25.06
N PHE A 216 7.18 -23.71 -23.92
CA PHE A 216 8.53 -23.18 -23.66
C PHE A 216 9.41 -24.16 -22.88
N GLY A 217 8.91 -25.37 -22.61
CA GLY A 217 9.64 -26.41 -21.86
C GLY A 217 9.53 -26.33 -20.34
N TYR A 218 8.64 -25.49 -19.80
CA TYR A 218 8.37 -25.42 -18.37
C TYR A 218 7.18 -26.29 -18.00
N TYR A 219 7.41 -27.32 -17.20
CA TYR A 219 6.35 -28.17 -16.67
C TYR A 219 6.10 -27.79 -15.22
N VAL A 220 4.97 -27.13 -14.97
CA VAL A 220 4.59 -26.66 -13.62
C VAL A 220 3.36 -27.47 -13.19
N SER A 221 3.59 -28.48 -12.36
CA SER A 221 2.54 -29.34 -11.80
C SER A 221 2.45 -29.23 -10.29
N ASP A 222 3.54 -28.78 -9.67
CA ASP A 222 3.71 -28.74 -8.24
C ASP A 222 3.87 -27.30 -7.79
N PHE A 223 2.93 -26.81 -6.98
CA PHE A 223 2.87 -25.41 -6.54
C PHE A 223 3.30 -25.30 -5.08
N SER A 224 4.22 -24.41 -4.81
CA SER A 224 4.62 -24.05 -3.43
C SER A 224 3.68 -23.02 -2.81
N ASP A 225 3.01 -22.25 -3.64
CA ASP A 225 2.09 -21.19 -3.24
C ASP A 225 0.99 -20.97 -4.28
N PHE A 226 -0.13 -20.46 -3.83
CA PHE A 226 -1.24 -20.04 -4.66
C PHE A 226 -2.16 -19.06 -3.92
N TYR A 227 -3.05 -18.44 -4.65
CA TYR A 227 -3.97 -17.43 -4.14
C TYR A 227 -5.42 -17.90 -4.23
N ILE A 228 -6.16 -17.64 -3.16
CA ILE A 228 -7.62 -17.80 -3.10
C ILE A 228 -8.20 -16.40 -3.12
N ILE A 229 -9.11 -16.15 -4.04
CA ILE A 229 -9.84 -14.90 -4.15
C ILE A 229 -11.24 -15.12 -3.56
N GLY A 230 -11.56 -14.41 -2.50
CA GLY A 230 -12.87 -14.43 -1.86
C GLY A 230 -13.84 -13.45 -2.50
N GLU A 231 -15.14 -13.67 -2.28
CA GLU A 231 -16.21 -12.77 -2.74
C GLU A 231 -16.12 -11.38 -2.11
N SER A 232 -15.63 -11.30 -0.87
CA SER A 232 -15.38 -10.05 -0.16
C SER A 232 -14.28 -10.17 0.91
N ASN A 233 -13.73 -9.03 1.36
CA ASN A 233 -12.73 -8.97 2.43
C ASN A 233 -13.23 -9.54 3.77
N GLU A 234 -14.54 -9.52 4.01
CA GLU A 234 -15.18 -10.00 5.22
C GLU A 234 -14.96 -11.50 5.44
N TYR A 235 -14.88 -12.27 4.36
CA TYR A 235 -14.75 -13.73 4.42
C TYR A 235 -13.31 -14.23 4.43
N THR A 236 -12.30 -13.38 4.25
CA THR A 236 -10.88 -13.78 4.12
C THR A 236 -10.39 -14.64 5.27
N SER A 237 -10.67 -14.25 6.52
CA SER A 237 -10.24 -15.01 7.70
C SER A 237 -10.89 -16.39 7.79
N LYS A 238 -12.15 -16.51 7.37
CA LYS A 238 -12.86 -17.78 7.32
C LYS A 238 -12.34 -18.66 6.19
N ILE A 239 -12.21 -18.10 5.00
CA ILE A 239 -11.63 -18.79 3.82
C ILE A 239 -10.23 -19.33 4.18
N ALA A 240 -9.38 -18.50 4.76
CA ALA A 240 -8.04 -18.88 5.18
C ALA A 240 -8.04 -20.09 6.11
N LYS A 241 -8.84 -20.04 7.18
CA LYS A 241 -8.94 -21.12 8.17
C LYS A 241 -9.50 -22.42 7.58
N ASP A 242 -10.58 -22.32 6.81
CA ASP A 242 -11.26 -23.48 6.24
C ASP A 242 -10.37 -24.15 5.17
N SER A 243 -9.68 -23.35 4.33
CA SER A 243 -8.73 -23.84 3.32
C SER A 243 -7.52 -24.54 3.93
N VAL A 244 -6.90 -23.94 4.94
CA VAL A 244 -5.77 -24.60 5.64
C VAL A 244 -6.21 -25.92 6.26
N SER A 245 -7.37 -25.95 6.94
CA SER A 245 -7.89 -27.18 7.54
C SER A 245 -8.19 -28.28 6.51
N LEU A 246 -8.68 -27.91 5.33
CA LEU A 246 -8.93 -28.81 4.21
C LEU A 246 -7.62 -29.38 3.66
N LEU A 247 -6.65 -28.52 3.39
CA LEU A 247 -5.36 -28.91 2.82
C LEU A 247 -4.52 -29.76 3.80
N GLU A 248 -4.47 -29.38 5.09
CA GLU A 248 -3.80 -30.18 6.12
C GLU A 248 -4.35 -31.60 6.20
N LYS A 249 -5.67 -31.74 6.01
CA LYS A 249 -6.32 -33.05 5.98
C LYS A 249 -5.97 -33.82 4.71
N ARG A 250 -5.95 -33.19 3.54
CA ARG A 250 -5.64 -33.84 2.26
C ARG A 250 -4.20 -34.32 2.20
N HIS A 251 -3.27 -33.53 2.70
CA HIS A 251 -1.83 -33.82 2.72
C HIS A 251 -1.35 -34.59 3.99
N ASN A 252 -2.26 -34.94 4.93
CA ASN A 252 -1.94 -35.62 6.18
C ASN A 252 -0.93 -34.89 7.07
N VAL A 253 -0.93 -33.55 7.04
CA VAL A 253 0.02 -32.70 7.81
C VAL A 253 -0.67 -31.88 8.90
N ARG A 254 -1.77 -32.37 9.41
CA ARG A 254 -2.60 -31.65 10.39
C ARG A 254 -1.81 -31.32 11.64
N GLY A 255 -1.81 -30.02 12.01
CA GLY A 255 -1.15 -29.52 13.22
C GLY A 255 0.38 -29.47 13.14
N LYS A 256 0.98 -29.75 11.98
CA LYS A 256 2.44 -29.65 11.79
C LYS A 256 2.90 -28.22 11.44
N GLY A 257 2.01 -27.30 11.11
CA GLY A 257 2.33 -25.93 10.78
C GLY A 257 3.14 -25.77 9.48
N ILE A 258 3.01 -26.72 8.54
CA ILE A 258 3.72 -26.72 7.25
C ILE A 258 3.01 -25.81 6.25
N ILE A 259 1.66 -25.80 6.29
CA ILE A 259 0.84 -24.97 5.42
C ILE A 259 0.60 -23.66 6.12
N LEU A 260 1.12 -22.59 5.55
CA LEU A 260 1.02 -21.24 6.04
C LEU A 260 0.03 -20.45 5.23
N VAL A 261 -0.57 -19.47 5.87
CA VAL A 261 -1.52 -18.54 5.25
C VAL A 261 -1.13 -17.12 5.55
N GLN A 262 -1.21 -16.30 4.55
CA GLN A 262 -1.11 -14.85 4.69
C GLN A 262 -2.33 -14.21 4.05
N SER A 263 -3.17 -13.59 4.87
CA SER A 263 -4.24 -12.77 4.32
C SER A 263 -3.69 -11.41 3.93
N PHE A 264 -4.26 -10.83 2.90
CA PHE A 264 -3.91 -9.47 2.51
C PHE A 264 -4.14 -8.46 3.64
N ASN A 265 -5.15 -8.70 4.49
CA ASN A 265 -5.41 -7.89 5.68
C ASN A 265 -4.24 -7.91 6.68
N ASP A 266 -3.53 -9.04 6.81
CA ASP A 266 -2.36 -9.13 7.68
C ASP A 266 -1.18 -8.32 7.11
N ALA A 267 -0.99 -8.36 5.80
CA ALA A 267 0.00 -7.52 5.12
C ALA A 267 -0.32 -6.03 5.28
N LEU A 268 -1.59 -5.64 5.12
CA LEU A 268 -2.06 -4.27 5.41
C LEU A 268 -1.80 -3.85 6.86
N ALA A 269 -2.03 -4.73 7.83
CA ALA A 269 -1.76 -4.44 9.23
C ALA A 269 -0.27 -4.17 9.50
N GLN A 270 0.63 -4.90 8.84
CA GLN A 270 2.08 -4.66 8.91
C GLN A 270 2.46 -3.30 8.32
N VAL A 271 1.97 -2.97 7.11
CA VAL A 271 2.20 -1.67 6.46
C VAL A 271 1.70 -0.53 7.35
N ASN A 272 0.47 -0.66 7.88
CA ASN A 272 -0.10 0.31 8.79
C ASN A 272 0.72 0.49 10.08
N SER A 273 1.32 -0.58 10.60
CA SER A 273 2.19 -0.53 11.77
C SER A 273 3.45 0.28 11.48
N VAL A 274 4.10 0.05 10.33
CA VAL A 274 5.27 0.82 9.88
C VAL A 274 4.92 2.31 9.72
N LEU A 275 3.82 2.61 9.04
CA LEU A 275 3.35 4.00 8.87
C LEU A 275 3.05 4.68 10.22
N ASN A 276 2.50 3.94 11.20
CA ASN A 276 2.28 4.45 12.54
C ASN A 276 3.60 4.77 13.25
N TYR A 277 4.62 3.90 13.17
CA TYR A 277 5.93 4.16 13.79
C TYR A 277 6.59 5.39 13.17
N ILE A 278 6.53 5.56 11.86
CA ILE A 278 7.03 6.76 11.17
C ILE A 278 6.29 8.00 11.67
N THR A 279 4.97 7.95 11.76
CA THR A 279 4.14 9.06 12.24
C THR A 279 4.48 9.43 13.68
N ILE A 280 4.61 8.46 14.59
CA ILE A 280 4.99 8.67 15.99
C ILE A 280 6.37 9.31 16.08
N PHE A 281 7.35 8.82 15.31
CA PHE A 281 8.71 9.37 15.30
C PHE A 281 8.71 10.85 14.89
N VAL A 282 8.00 11.19 13.82
CA VAL A 282 7.96 12.57 13.32
C VAL A 282 7.20 13.49 14.28
N VAL A 283 6.11 13.03 14.91
CA VAL A 283 5.39 13.77 15.96
C VAL A 283 6.30 14.04 17.16
N LEU A 284 7.12 13.07 17.54
CA LEU A 284 8.08 13.23 18.65
C LEU A 284 9.12 14.30 18.34
N VAL A 285 9.69 14.30 17.13
CA VAL A 285 10.62 15.34 16.67
C VAL A 285 9.96 16.73 16.68
N ALA A 286 8.72 16.82 16.20
CA ALA A 286 7.97 18.07 16.21
C ALA A 286 7.65 18.55 17.65
N ALA A 287 7.33 17.64 18.57
CA ALA A 287 7.11 17.95 19.97
C ALA A 287 8.38 18.51 20.66
N ILE A 288 9.54 17.92 20.37
CA ILE A 288 10.83 18.43 20.85
C ILE A 288 11.09 19.84 20.31
N SER A 289 10.84 20.06 19.03
CA SER A 289 10.99 21.37 18.39
C SER A 289 10.08 22.44 19.03
N LEU A 290 8.82 22.06 19.33
CA LEU A 290 7.87 22.94 20.02
C LEU A 290 8.32 23.24 21.44
N LEU A 291 8.86 22.26 22.16
CA LEU A 291 9.38 22.44 23.51
C LEU A 291 10.57 23.40 23.53
N VAL A 292 11.49 23.26 22.58
CA VAL A 292 12.63 24.19 22.43
C VAL A 292 12.14 25.62 22.12
N GLY A 293 11.14 25.74 21.22
CA GLY A 293 10.48 27.02 20.94
C GLY A 293 9.82 27.62 22.19
N GLY A 294 9.14 26.80 23.00
CA GLY A 294 8.51 27.20 24.26
C GLY A 294 9.53 27.70 25.30
N ILE A 295 10.68 27.03 25.42
CA ILE A 295 11.79 27.50 26.29
C ILE A 295 12.33 28.86 25.83
N GLY A 296 12.41 29.08 24.51
CA GLY A 296 12.76 30.37 23.93
C GLY A 296 11.78 31.47 24.32
N VAL A 297 10.46 31.20 24.28
CA VAL A 297 9.42 32.12 24.76
C VAL A 297 9.57 32.39 26.26
N MET A 298 9.73 31.34 27.05
CA MET A 298 9.90 31.44 28.50
C MET A 298 11.09 32.36 28.87
N ASN A 299 12.25 32.18 28.23
CA ASN A 299 13.42 33.01 28.45
C ASN A 299 13.17 34.49 28.17
N ILE A 300 12.45 34.78 27.08
CA ILE A 300 12.11 36.17 26.69
C ILE A 300 11.14 36.77 27.69
N MET A 301 10.14 36.03 28.13
CA MET A 301 9.18 36.50 29.12
C MET A 301 9.84 36.72 30.48
N LEU A 302 10.77 35.88 30.89
CA LEU A 302 11.52 36.00 32.14
C LEU A 302 12.34 37.30 32.17
N VAL A 303 13.03 37.63 31.09
CA VAL A 303 13.77 38.89 30.94
C VAL A 303 12.81 40.10 30.98
N SER A 304 11.68 40.00 30.28
CA SER A 304 10.67 41.08 30.27
C SER A 304 10.07 41.35 31.66
N VAL A 305 9.84 40.31 32.47
CA VAL A 305 9.33 40.44 33.83
C VAL A 305 10.37 41.01 34.75
N THR A 306 11.66 40.57 34.64
CA THR A 306 12.77 41.08 35.46
C THR A 306 13.03 42.55 35.20
N GLU A 307 12.98 43.02 33.93
CA GLU A 307 13.11 44.45 33.60
C GLU A 307 12.01 45.33 34.23
N ARG A 308 10.80 44.74 34.45
CA ARG A 308 9.64 45.44 35.04
C ARG A 308 9.43 45.18 36.54
N THR A 309 10.34 44.47 37.20
CA THR A 309 10.18 44.09 38.63
C THR A 309 9.94 45.28 39.52
N ARG A 310 10.61 46.43 39.28
CA ARG A 310 10.42 47.68 40.04
C ARG A 310 9.01 48.24 39.88
N GLU A 311 8.45 48.21 38.69
CA GLU A 311 7.08 48.66 38.40
C GLU A 311 6.05 47.78 39.09
N ILE A 312 6.23 46.45 39.04
CA ILE A 312 5.41 45.46 39.75
C ILE A 312 5.46 45.70 41.26
N GLY A 313 6.66 45.95 41.82
CA GLY A 313 6.86 46.23 43.23
C GLY A 313 6.15 47.49 43.71
N ILE A 314 6.21 48.57 42.93
CA ILE A 314 5.51 49.83 43.24
C ILE A 314 3.99 49.63 43.25
N ARG A 315 3.44 48.93 42.26
CA ARG A 315 1.98 48.63 42.21
C ARG A 315 1.52 47.78 43.41
N LYS A 316 2.31 46.79 43.78
CA LYS A 316 2.03 45.98 44.99
C LYS A 316 2.09 46.78 46.27
N ALA A 317 3.07 47.67 46.38
CA ALA A 317 3.19 48.56 47.56
C ALA A 317 2.02 49.56 47.68
N LEU A 318 1.41 49.92 46.54
CA LEU A 318 0.19 50.74 46.47
C LEU A 318 -1.10 49.96 46.70
N GLY A 319 -1.03 48.64 47.06
CA GLY A 319 -2.18 47.82 47.40
C GLY A 319 -2.86 47.08 46.25
N ALA A 320 -2.25 47.00 45.07
CA ALA A 320 -2.80 46.25 43.94
C ALA A 320 -2.92 44.77 44.26
N ARG A 321 -4.08 44.16 43.97
CA ARG A 321 -4.35 42.73 44.12
C ARG A 321 -3.45 41.93 43.17
N THR A 322 -2.90 40.81 43.66
CA THR A 322 -2.01 39.94 42.88
C THR A 322 -2.63 39.51 41.57
N GLY A 323 -3.97 39.17 41.57
CA GLY A 323 -4.68 38.78 40.35
C GLY A 323 -4.79 39.89 39.32
N SER A 324 -4.94 41.15 39.74
CA SER A 324 -4.96 42.32 38.80
C SER A 324 -3.60 42.56 38.19
N VAL A 325 -2.51 42.36 38.96
CA VAL A 325 -1.12 42.47 38.47
C VAL A 325 -0.86 41.33 37.47
N LEU A 326 -1.21 40.07 37.81
CA LEU A 326 -1.04 38.94 36.91
C LEU A 326 -1.82 39.06 35.59
N LEU A 327 -2.97 39.71 35.61
CA LEU A 327 -3.80 39.89 34.41
C LEU A 327 -3.26 40.99 33.48
N GLN A 328 -2.37 41.84 33.97
CA GLN A 328 -1.77 42.96 33.27
C GLN A 328 -0.41 42.60 32.62
N PHE A 329 0.27 41.61 33.15
CA PHE A 329 1.56 41.07 32.67
C PHE A 329 1.40 39.69 32.06
#